data_043b9e836948169ad22cb48994715522
#
_entry.id   043b9e836948169ad22cb48994715522
#
_cell.length_a   1.000
_cell.length_b   1.000
_cell.length_c   1.000
_cell.angle_alpha   90.00
_cell.angle_beta   90.00
_cell.angle_gamma   90.00
#
_symmetry.space_group_name_H-M   'P 1'
#
loop_
_entity.id
_entity.type
_entity.pdbx_description
1 polymer ?
#
loop_
_entity_poly.entity_id
_entity_poly.type
_entity_poly.pdbx_seq_one_letter_code
_entity_poly.pdbx_strand_id
1 'polypeptide(L)'
;MASSCSKEEVLDNSIWMGTFTAEATNVITGEVANLPSVMTIVFSDDCNDVWLESGVIGDSIGRYQYAVNWETPFLRFTLHRRDGDNVPMFSGVVAGRVLYLTSRNGTTYTLDRQ
;
A
#
# COMPACT_ATOMS: atom_id res chain seq x y z
N MET A 1 -14.17 -4.64 23.16
CA MET A 1 -12.80 -4.55 22.67
C MET A 1 -12.66 -3.47 21.61
N ALA A 2 -11.85 -2.52 21.87
CA ALA A 2 -11.67 -1.43 20.95
C ALA A 2 -10.79 -1.87 19.77
N SER A 3 -11.07 -1.31 18.62
CA SER A 3 -10.21 -1.46 17.47
C SER A 3 -8.87 -0.81 17.73
N SER A 4 -7.81 -1.43 17.27
CA SER A 4 -6.48 -0.86 17.37
C SER A 4 -6.14 0.04 16.20
N CYS A 5 -7.10 0.27 15.34
CA CYS A 5 -6.90 0.91 14.08
C CYS A 5 -6.38 2.32 14.20
N SER A 6 -7.00 3.11 15.01
CA SER A 6 -6.59 4.49 15.17
C SER A 6 -7.18 5.07 16.42
N LYS A 7 -6.46 6.02 17.01
CA LYS A 7 -6.96 6.76 18.13
C LYS A 7 -7.64 8.03 17.71
N GLU A 8 -7.38 8.51 16.50
CA GLU A 8 -7.86 9.80 16.06
C GLU A 8 -8.77 9.70 14.87
N GLU A 9 -8.57 8.70 14.02
CA GLU A 9 -9.41 8.46 12.86
C GLU A 9 -9.71 6.99 12.76
N VAL A 10 -10.92 6.68 12.35
CA VAL A 10 -11.33 5.31 12.15
C VAL A 10 -10.84 4.89 10.77
N LEU A 11 -9.88 3.97 10.72
CA LEU A 11 -9.30 3.48 9.48
C LEU A 11 -9.83 2.10 9.09
N ASP A 12 -10.58 1.45 9.97
CA ASP A 12 -11.14 0.14 9.70
C ASP A 12 -12.03 0.20 8.45
N ASN A 13 -11.88 -0.77 7.59
CA ASN A 13 -12.59 -0.85 6.31
C ASN A 13 -12.32 0.33 5.38
N SER A 14 -11.28 1.13 5.64
CA SER A 14 -10.98 2.26 4.77
C SER A 14 -10.27 1.78 3.50
N ILE A 15 -10.51 2.50 2.42
CA ILE A 15 -9.94 2.20 1.11
C ILE A 15 -9.12 3.41 0.67
N TRP A 16 -7.91 3.15 0.20
CA TRP A 16 -6.99 4.19 -0.25
C TRP A 16 -6.51 3.83 -1.64
N MET A 17 -6.54 4.78 -2.55
CA MET A 17 -6.22 4.52 -3.95
C MET A 17 -5.38 5.65 -4.53
N GLY A 18 -4.41 5.28 -5.34
CA GLY A 18 -3.59 6.24 -6.06
C GLY A 18 -3.14 5.67 -7.40
N THR A 19 -2.76 6.55 -8.29
CA THR A 19 -2.22 6.16 -9.59
C THR A 19 -0.74 6.52 -9.64
N PHE A 20 0.00 5.77 -10.43
CA PHE A 20 1.42 6.01 -10.61
C PHE A 20 1.83 5.52 -12.00
N THR A 21 3.06 5.79 -12.38
CA THR A 21 3.59 5.33 -13.65
C THR A 21 4.64 4.26 -13.38
N ALA A 22 4.43 3.08 -13.94
CA ALA A 22 5.41 2.01 -13.88
C ALA A 22 6.23 2.02 -15.16
N GLU A 23 7.51 1.71 -15.03
CA GLU A 23 8.40 1.61 -16.20
C GLU A 23 8.61 0.15 -16.54
N ALA A 24 8.48 -0.15 -17.83
CA ALA A 24 8.78 -1.47 -18.36
C ALA A 24 9.84 -1.32 -19.46
N THR A 25 10.90 -2.11 -19.37
CA THR A 25 11.98 -2.07 -20.36
C THR A 25 11.88 -3.27 -21.26
N ASN A 26 11.86 -3.03 -22.55
CA ASN A 26 11.94 -4.11 -23.55
C ASN A 26 13.38 -4.61 -23.59
N VAL A 27 13.57 -5.86 -23.21
CA VAL A 27 14.92 -6.44 -23.09
C VAL A 27 15.61 -6.61 -24.44
N ILE A 28 14.85 -6.59 -25.53
CA ILE A 28 15.40 -6.76 -26.87
C ILE A 28 15.82 -5.42 -27.45
N THR A 29 14.98 -4.40 -27.33
CA THR A 29 15.23 -3.08 -27.96
C THR A 29 15.82 -2.08 -26.99
N GLY A 30 15.72 -2.31 -25.68
CA GLY A 30 16.13 -1.36 -24.66
C GLY A 30 15.15 -0.21 -24.47
N GLU A 31 14.03 -0.21 -25.16
CA GLU A 31 13.05 0.86 -25.05
C GLU A 31 12.35 0.77 -23.70
N VAL A 32 12.09 1.96 -23.12
CA VAL A 32 11.37 2.09 -21.86
C VAL A 32 9.96 2.60 -22.16
N ALA A 33 8.96 1.89 -21.70
CA ALA A 33 7.57 2.30 -21.79
C ALA A 33 7.07 2.72 -20.42
N ASN A 34 6.30 3.80 -20.37
CA ASN A 34 5.66 4.28 -19.15
C ASN A 34 4.22 3.77 -19.14
N LEU A 35 3.89 2.96 -18.15
CA LEU A 35 2.60 2.30 -18.07
C LEU A 35 1.79 2.90 -16.92
N PRO A 36 0.61 3.48 -17.21
CA PRO A 36 -0.24 3.99 -16.13
C PRO A 36 -0.71 2.84 -15.26
N SER A 37 -0.54 3.01 -13.96
CA SER A 37 -0.78 1.94 -12.99
C SER A 37 -1.58 2.46 -11.82
N VAL A 38 -2.20 1.56 -11.08
CA VAL A 38 -3.03 1.90 -9.93
C VAL A 38 -2.60 1.05 -8.73
N MET A 39 -2.71 1.62 -7.55
CA MET A 39 -2.48 0.92 -6.31
C MET A 39 -3.65 1.19 -5.38
N THR A 40 -4.18 0.16 -4.76
CA THR A 40 -5.28 0.26 -3.82
C THR A 40 -4.93 -0.51 -2.55
N ILE A 41 -5.19 0.10 -1.40
CA ILE A 41 -5.03 -0.54 -0.11
C ILE A 41 -6.39 -0.53 0.58
N VAL A 42 -6.80 -1.69 1.10
CA VAL A 42 -8.02 -1.84 1.88
C VAL A 42 -7.64 -2.36 3.25
N PHE A 43 -7.93 -1.59 4.29
CA PHE A 43 -7.70 -2.03 5.67
C PHE A 43 -8.84 -2.94 6.12
N SER A 44 -8.50 -3.94 6.91
CA SER A 44 -9.50 -4.84 7.50
C SER A 44 -10.26 -4.14 8.62
N ASP A 45 -11.29 -4.81 9.17
CA ASP A 45 -12.10 -4.24 10.24
C ASP A 45 -11.29 -3.92 11.49
N ASP A 46 -10.24 -4.66 11.77
CA ASP A 46 -9.42 -4.45 12.97
C ASP A 46 -8.11 -3.73 12.66
N CYS A 47 -7.89 -3.35 11.40
CA CYS A 47 -6.67 -2.71 10.92
C CYS A 47 -5.39 -3.48 11.18
N ASN A 48 -5.48 -4.78 11.40
CA ASN A 48 -4.30 -5.61 11.56
C ASN A 48 -3.80 -6.16 10.23
N ASP A 49 -4.61 -6.09 9.18
CA ASP A 49 -4.29 -6.59 7.86
C ASP A 49 -4.71 -5.60 6.80
N VAL A 50 -4.06 -5.66 5.66
CA VAL A 50 -4.49 -4.93 4.47
C VAL A 50 -4.48 -5.86 3.27
N TRP A 51 -5.36 -5.59 2.33
CA TRP A 51 -5.26 -6.11 0.97
C TRP A 51 -4.65 -5.01 0.11
N LEU A 52 -3.58 -5.33 -0.58
CA LEU A 52 -2.93 -4.40 -1.49
C LEU A 52 -3.09 -4.93 -2.90
N GLU A 53 -3.67 -4.10 -3.75
CA GLU A 53 -3.84 -4.40 -5.17
C GLU A 53 -3.01 -3.42 -5.97
N SER A 54 -2.26 -3.91 -6.93
CA SER A 54 -1.41 -3.05 -7.74
C SER A 54 -1.22 -3.67 -9.11
N GLY A 55 -1.23 -2.84 -10.13
CA GLY A 55 -1.00 -3.29 -11.49
C GLY A 55 -1.24 -2.21 -12.52
N VAL A 56 -0.96 -2.56 -13.75
CA VAL A 56 -1.16 -1.67 -14.90
C VAL A 56 -2.65 -1.57 -15.20
N ILE A 57 -3.13 -0.34 -15.42
CA ILE A 57 -4.53 -0.10 -15.71
C ILE A 57 -4.89 -0.79 -17.04
N GLY A 58 -5.95 -1.59 -17.01
CA GLY A 58 -6.40 -2.34 -18.18
C GLY A 58 -5.78 -3.74 -18.29
N ASP A 59 -4.93 -4.09 -17.35
CA ASP A 59 -4.30 -5.41 -17.31
C ASP A 59 -4.65 -6.11 -16.00
N SER A 60 -4.14 -7.30 -15.79
CA SER A 60 -4.38 -8.05 -14.58
C SER A 60 -3.73 -7.34 -13.38
N ILE A 61 -4.47 -7.23 -12.29
CA ILE A 61 -4.00 -6.58 -11.09
C ILE A 61 -3.67 -7.63 -10.04
N GLY A 62 -2.45 -7.60 -9.53
CA GLY A 62 -2.04 -8.48 -8.46
C GLY A 62 -2.64 -8.04 -7.13
N ARG A 63 -3.04 -9.01 -6.31
CA ARG A 63 -3.66 -8.77 -5.02
C ARG A 63 -2.94 -9.58 -3.96
N TYR A 64 -2.46 -8.90 -2.92
CA TYR A 64 -1.67 -9.51 -1.87
C TYR A 64 -2.14 -9.05 -0.50
N GLN A 65 -2.01 -9.92 0.49
CA GLN A 65 -2.37 -9.61 1.86
C GLN A 65 -1.11 -9.39 2.69
N TYR A 66 -1.12 -8.35 3.51
CA TYR A 66 -0.02 -8.01 4.41
C TYR A 66 -0.54 -7.79 5.81
N ALA A 67 0.30 -8.11 6.79
CA ALA A 67 0.04 -7.76 8.19
C ALA A 67 0.53 -6.34 8.43
N VAL A 68 -0.19 -5.61 9.27
CA VAL A 68 0.13 -4.21 9.59
C VAL A 68 0.71 -4.15 10.98
N ASN A 69 1.89 -3.55 11.08
CA ASN A 69 2.50 -3.21 12.38
C ASN A 69 2.44 -1.71 12.56
N TRP A 70 1.64 -1.27 13.51
CA TRP A 70 1.48 0.16 13.79
C TRP A 70 2.57 0.64 14.74
N GLU A 71 3.07 1.84 14.48
CA GLU A 71 4.02 2.53 15.36
C GLU A 71 3.28 3.65 16.08
N THR A 72 3.11 3.49 17.37
CA THR A 72 2.45 4.51 18.18
C THR A 72 3.50 5.48 18.71
N PRO A 73 3.10 6.74 18.96
CA PRO A 73 1.76 7.32 18.87
C PRO A 73 1.38 7.85 17.50
N PHE A 74 2.22 7.67 16.49
CA PHE A 74 2.00 8.25 15.18
C PHE A 74 1.21 7.28 14.30
N LEU A 75 0.54 7.83 13.28
CA LEU A 75 -0.16 7.00 12.31
C LEU A 75 0.83 6.49 11.26
N ARG A 76 1.82 5.78 11.74
CA ARG A 76 2.84 5.15 10.91
C ARG A 76 2.73 3.65 11.05
N PHE A 77 3.09 2.94 10.00
CA PHE A 77 2.99 1.49 10.02
C PHE A 77 3.99 0.87 9.04
N THR A 78 4.22 -0.42 9.23
CA THR A 78 4.95 -1.21 8.25
C THR A 78 4.07 -2.36 7.82
N LEU A 79 4.23 -2.81 6.57
CA LEU A 79 3.50 -3.94 6.03
C LEU A 79 4.45 -5.11 5.88
N HIS A 80 4.05 -6.26 6.41
CA HIS A 80 4.83 -7.48 6.41
C HIS A 80 4.07 -8.58 5.69
N ARG A 81 4.77 -9.43 4.97
CA ARG A 81 4.14 -10.55 4.28
C ARG A 81 3.54 -11.52 5.29
N ARG A 82 2.36 -12.01 4.96
CA ARG A 82 1.66 -12.95 5.83
C ARG A 82 2.24 -14.36 5.76
N ASP A 83 2.96 -14.67 4.70
CA ASP A 83 3.36 -16.04 4.38
C ASP A 83 4.80 -16.37 4.79
N GLY A 84 5.38 -15.68 5.72
CA GLY A 84 6.61 -16.19 6.26
C GLY A 84 7.64 -15.20 6.73
N ASP A 85 8.16 -14.38 5.87
CA ASP A 85 9.27 -13.51 6.26
C ASP A 85 8.77 -12.34 7.08
N ASN A 86 9.40 -12.10 8.19
CA ASN A 86 9.08 -10.96 9.03
C ASN A 86 9.84 -9.72 8.55
N VAL A 87 9.97 -9.59 7.25
CA VAL A 87 10.68 -8.46 6.64
C VAL A 87 9.65 -7.43 6.19
N PRO A 88 9.82 -6.16 6.57
CA PRO A 88 8.89 -5.13 6.11
C PRO A 88 9.03 -4.92 4.61
N MET A 89 7.91 -4.98 3.90
CA MET A 89 7.87 -4.78 2.46
C MET A 89 7.55 -3.34 2.10
N PHE A 90 6.79 -2.66 2.96
CA PHE A 90 6.40 -1.27 2.78
C PHE A 90 6.38 -0.59 4.12
N SER A 91 6.58 0.72 4.11
CA SER A 91 6.29 1.56 5.28
C SER A 91 5.31 2.63 4.86
N GLY A 92 4.42 3.02 5.77
CA GLY A 92 3.36 3.96 5.45
C GLY A 92 3.16 5.00 6.53
N VAL A 93 2.62 6.14 6.11
CA VAL A 93 2.24 7.22 7.00
C VAL A 93 0.88 7.73 6.55
N VAL A 94 -0.06 7.83 7.49
CA VAL A 94 -1.36 8.41 7.21
C VAL A 94 -1.35 9.86 7.66
N ALA A 95 -1.66 10.76 6.73
CA ALA A 95 -1.72 12.19 7.00
C ALA A 95 -3.08 12.71 6.51
N GLY A 96 -4.06 12.74 7.41
CA GLY A 96 -5.42 13.14 7.05
C GLY A 96 -6.05 12.17 6.08
N ARG A 97 -6.34 12.63 4.87
CA ARG A 97 -6.96 11.81 3.83
C ARG A 97 -5.95 11.32 2.81
N VAL A 98 -4.67 11.41 3.12
CA VAL A 98 -3.60 10.97 2.23
C VAL A 98 -2.75 9.93 2.96
N LEU A 99 -2.38 8.88 2.25
CA LEU A 99 -1.50 7.85 2.76
C LEU A 99 -0.27 7.80 1.86
N TYR A 100 0.90 7.90 2.48
CA TYR A 100 2.16 7.78 1.77
C TYR A 100 2.73 6.39 2.04
N LEU A 101 2.94 5.62 0.98
CA LEU A 101 3.43 4.26 1.09
C LEU A 101 4.76 4.16 0.38
N THR A 102 5.80 3.74 1.10
CA THR A 102 7.15 3.62 0.55
C THR A 102 7.54 2.16 0.48
N SER A 103 7.96 1.71 -0.69
CA SER A 103 8.41 0.34 -0.89
C SER A 103 9.86 0.18 -0.44
N ARG A 104 10.33 -1.06 -0.38
CA ARG A 104 11.69 -1.38 0.05
C ARG A 104 12.75 -0.71 -0.81
N ASN A 105 12.46 -0.51 -2.08
CA ASN A 105 13.42 0.13 -2.99
C ASN A 105 13.40 1.66 -2.91
N GLY A 106 12.59 2.24 -2.02
CA GLY A 106 12.55 3.68 -1.80
C GLY A 106 11.50 4.42 -2.61
N THR A 107 10.69 3.74 -3.41
CA THR A 107 9.64 4.39 -4.17
C THR A 107 8.46 4.72 -3.28
N THR A 108 8.01 5.97 -3.31
CA THR A 108 6.86 6.42 -2.51
C THR A 108 5.64 6.59 -3.39
N TYR A 109 4.53 6.01 -2.94
CA TYR A 109 3.24 6.12 -3.61
C TYR A 109 2.32 6.96 -2.75
N THR A 110 1.56 7.85 -3.39
CA THR A 110 0.60 8.72 -2.69
C THR A 110 -0.80 8.21 -2.99
N LEU A 111 -1.52 7.86 -1.93
CA LEU A 111 -2.86 7.29 -2.04
C LEU A 111 -3.85 8.20 -1.33
N ASP A 112 -5.03 8.37 -1.94
CA ASP A 112 -6.09 9.19 -1.38
C ASP A 112 -7.19 8.30 -0.82
N ARG A 113 -7.76 8.70 0.30
CA ARG A 113 -8.85 7.98 0.92
C ARG A 113 -10.11 8.10 0.07
N GLN A 114 -10.73 6.97 -0.17
CA GLN A 114 -11.96 6.90 -0.94
C GLN A 114 -13.19 7.07 -0.08
#